data_6a2bfbb637ca7a899053abedc0cb9023
#
_entry.id   6a2bfbb637ca7a899053abedc0cb9023
#
_cell.length_a   1.000
_cell.length_b   1.000
_cell.length_c   1.000
_cell.angle_alpha   90.00
_cell.angle_beta   90.00
_cell.angle_gamma   90.00
#
_symmetry.space_group_name_H-M   'P 1'
#
loop_
_entity.id
_entity.type
_entity.pdbx_description
1 polymer ?
#
loop_
_entity_poly.entity_id
_entity_poly.type
_entity_poly.pdbx_seq_one_letter_code
_entity_poly.pdbx_strand_id
1 'polypeptide(L)'
;DASGGMESVAATGLGFQRYAAHVDHDVDVVGLLASRAHSGRHERGIRNAIAELRYVGRIPPLDGLEIPDRHLGLQAGDEAPVSDDALDAAARQIETERLLDIARPPAFDTTPSLRAADETGVRVAVATDDAFRFMYPSTADRLRDRAVVEQFSPVAGDAVPECDAVYLPGGYPERHAAALAASPTLDELGDLAARDVPIFGECGGMMILGESLATEEGDHEMAGILPVQTRMTDAPGGLDHVGVRATRDTLVAPVGETRRGHEFHYSSAAPASDARYAFEMVRGAGIDGANDGLVEYRTLGTYTHFHPGSGV
;
A
#
# COMPACT_ATOMS: atom_id res chain seq x y z
N ASP A 1 13.73 -9.40 -16.65
CA ASP A 1 14.43 -10.49 -15.99
C ASP A 1 15.16 -11.35 -17.02
N ALA A 2 16.45 -11.68 -16.78
CA ALA A 2 17.28 -12.48 -17.69
C ALA A 2 17.47 -13.94 -17.23
N SER A 3 16.88 -14.36 -16.13
CA SER A 3 17.02 -15.73 -15.60
C SER A 3 16.44 -16.80 -16.54
N GLY A 4 15.43 -16.44 -17.34
CA GLY A 4 14.80 -17.31 -18.32
C GLY A 4 15.56 -17.51 -19.64
N GLY A 5 16.69 -16.81 -19.84
CA GLY A 5 17.51 -16.89 -21.04
C GLY A 5 17.74 -15.55 -21.74
N MET A 6 18.65 -15.54 -22.70
CA MET A 6 19.11 -14.31 -23.38
C MET A 6 18.01 -13.69 -24.25
N GLU A 7 17.26 -14.50 -24.96
CA GLU A 7 16.18 -14.09 -25.85
C GLU A 7 14.92 -13.67 -25.10
N SER A 8 14.71 -14.14 -23.86
CA SER A 8 13.53 -13.76 -23.06
C SER A 8 13.48 -12.28 -22.72
N VAL A 9 14.64 -11.65 -22.58
CA VAL A 9 14.75 -10.21 -22.34
C VAL A 9 14.24 -9.40 -23.54
N ALA A 10 14.64 -9.82 -24.75
CA ALA A 10 14.19 -9.19 -26.00
C ALA A 10 12.68 -9.46 -26.22
N ALA A 11 12.24 -10.69 -26.01
CA ALA A 11 10.83 -11.06 -26.15
C ALA A 11 9.94 -10.26 -25.19
N THR A 12 10.39 -10.01 -23.94
CA THR A 12 9.68 -9.17 -22.98
C THR A 12 9.57 -7.73 -23.45
N GLY A 13 10.70 -7.10 -23.86
CA GLY A 13 10.71 -5.70 -24.31
C GLY A 13 9.84 -5.45 -25.54
N LEU A 14 10.02 -6.29 -26.57
CA LEU A 14 9.21 -6.22 -27.79
C LEU A 14 7.75 -6.58 -27.54
N GLY A 15 7.49 -7.52 -26.62
CA GLY A 15 6.15 -7.91 -26.20
C GLY A 15 5.37 -6.76 -25.59
N PHE A 16 5.99 -5.95 -24.74
CA PHE A 16 5.34 -4.78 -24.16
C PHE A 16 4.88 -3.78 -25.24
N GLN A 17 5.74 -3.43 -26.20
CA GLN A 17 5.36 -2.54 -27.29
C GLN A 17 4.20 -3.12 -28.13
N ARG A 18 4.27 -4.39 -28.46
CA ARG A 18 3.24 -5.05 -29.30
C ARG A 18 1.92 -5.20 -28.58
N TYR A 19 1.96 -5.56 -27.30
CA TYR A 19 0.74 -5.70 -26.51
C TYR A 19 0.08 -4.34 -26.23
N ALA A 20 0.86 -3.32 -25.92
CA ALA A 20 0.34 -1.96 -25.75
C ALA A 20 -0.42 -1.49 -26.99
N ALA A 21 0.16 -1.65 -28.17
CA ALA A 21 -0.50 -1.32 -29.44
C ALA A 21 -1.79 -2.15 -29.68
N HIS A 22 -1.84 -3.41 -29.17
CA HIS A 22 -3.04 -4.24 -29.27
C HIS A 22 -4.23 -3.74 -28.41
N VAL A 23 -3.93 -3.05 -27.31
CA VAL A 23 -4.93 -2.48 -26.38
C VAL A 23 -5.08 -0.96 -26.52
N ASP A 24 -4.74 -0.41 -27.69
CA ASP A 24 -4.84 1.01 -28.04
C ASP A 24 -4.04 1.96 -27.11
N HIS A 25 -2.92 1.48 -26.56
CA HIS A 25 -1.96 2.28 -25.82
C HIS A 25 -0.67 2.50 -26.60
N ASP A 26 -0.16 3.72 -26.56
CA ASP A 26 1.14 4.07 -27.13
C ASP A 26 2.23 3.93 -26.04
N VAL A 27 3.04 2.88 -26.17
CA VAL A 27 4.17 2.60 -25.26
C VAL A 27 5.44 2.42 -26.08
N ASP A 28 6.43 3.27 -25.86
CA ASP A 28 7.76 3.15 -26.44
C ASP A 28 8.74 2.58 -25.42
N VAL A 29 9.30 1.41 -25.71
CA VAL A 29 10.37 0.80 -24.90
C VAL A 29 11.71 1.41 -25.34
N VAL A 30 12.12 2.46 -24.66
CA VAL A 30 13.31 3.26 -25.03
C VAL A 30 14.63 2.60 -24.63
N GLY A 31 14.61 1.60 -23.74
CA GLY A 31 15.80 0.88 -23.30
C GLY A 31 15.50 -0.31 -22.41
N LEU A 32 16.50 -1.18 -22.25
CA LEU A 32 16.41 -2.38 -21.40
C LEU A 32 17.57 -2.43 -20.40
N LEU A 33 17.22 -2.57 -19.12
CA LEU A 33 18.10 -2.95 -18.03
C LEU A 33 17.84 -4.42 -17.70
N ALA A 34 18.83 -5.28 -17.84
CA ALA A 34 18.69 -6.71 -17.66
C ALA A 34 18.97 -7.10 -16.20
N SER A 35 17.95 -7.45 -15.42
CA SER A 35 18.11 -7.99 -14.06
C SER A 35 18.47 -9.48 -14.11
N ARG A 36 19.19 -9.97 -13.09
CA ARG A 36 19.73 -11.33 -12.96
C ARG A 36 20.57 -11.78 -14.15
N ALA A 37 21.28 -10.83 -14.77
CA ALA A 37 22.10 -11.08 -15.96
C ALA A 37 23.57 -11.27 -15.58
N HIS A 38 24.13 -12.46 -15.87
CA HIS A 38 25.55 -12.74 -15.70
C HIS A 38 26.38 -12.06 -16.78
N SER A 39 27.67 -11.87 -16.50
CA SER A 39 28.63 -11.31 -17.46
C SER A 39 29.01 -12.29 -18.59
N GLY A 40 29.84 -11.84 -19.51
CA GLY A 40 30.46 -12.66 -20.53
C GLY A 40 29.49 -13.14 -21.61
N ARG A 41 29.31 -14.46 -21.78
CA ARG A 41 28.45 -15.04 -22.83
C ARG A 41 26.99 -14.62 -22.66
N HIS A 42 26.48 -14.59 -21.44
CA HIS A 42 25.09 -14.26 -21.16
C HIS A 42 24.77 -12.82 -21.56
N GLU A 43 25.58 -11.86 -21.10
CA GLU A 43 25.41 -10.46 -21.48
C GLU A 43 25.56 -10.22 -22.99
N ARG A 44 26.56 -10.85 -23.64
CA ARG A 44 26.70 -10.73 -25.11
C ARG A 44 25.48 -11.28 -25.84
N GLY A 45 24.93 -12.39 -25.37
CA GLY A 45 23.71 -12.96 -25.96
C GLY A 45 22.50 -12.06 -25.81
N ILE A 46 22.33 -11.44 -24.64
CA ILE A 46 21.27 -10.44 -24.40
C ILE A 46 21.43 -9.25 -25.35
N ARG A 47 22.61 -8.66 -25.42
CA ARG A 47 22.90 -7.52 -26.33
C ARG A 47 22.61 -7.87 -27.80
N ASN A 48 22.91 -9.06 -28.23
CA ASN A 48 22.61 -9.52 -29.60
C ASN A 48 21.11 -9.71 -29.83
N ALA A 49 20.39 -10.27 -28.84
CA ALA A 49 18.96 -10.52 -28.94
C ALA A 49 18.11 -9.23 -28.98
N ILE A 50 18.53 -8.18 -28.30
CA ILE A 50 17.82 -6.90 -28.23
C ILE A 50 18.26 -5.89 -29.29
N ALA A 51 18.78 -6.33 -30.43
CA ALA A 51 19.49 -5.51 -31.44
C ALA A 51 18.77 -4.18 -31.78
N GLU A 52 17.46 -4.10 -31.71
CA GLU A 52 16.65 -2.90 -32.01
C GLU A 52 16.39 -2.02 -30.77
N LEU A 53 16.67 -2.53 -29.55
CA LEU A 53 16.42 -1.80 -28.30
C LEU A 53 17.76 -1.37 -27.68
N ARG A 54 17.73 -0.25 -26.95
CA ARG A 54 18.93 0.25 -26.26
C ARG A 54 19.21 -0.59 -25.02
N TYR A 55 20.40 -1.14 -24.93
CA TYR A 55 20.88 -1.75 -23.69
C TYR A 55 21.44 -0.67 -22.77
N VAL A 56 20.95 -0.59 -21.54
CA VAL A 56 21.40 0.37 -20.53
C VAL A 56 22.14 -0.27 -19.36
N GLY A 57 22.44 -1.57 -19.46
CA GLY A 57 23.22 -2.26 -18.46
C GLY A 57 22.55 -3.52 -17.93
N ARG A 58 23.13 -4.05 -16.88
CA ARG A 58 22.63 -5.23 -16.18
C ARG A 58 22.77 -5.10 -14.68
N ILE A 59 21.95 -5.82 -13.95
CA ILE A 59 22.12 -6.09 -12.53
C ILE A 59 22.37 -7.59 -12.39
N PRO A 60 23.59 -8.01 -12.04
CA PRO A 60 23.86 -9.42 -11.79
C PRO A 60 23.20 -9.89 -10.49
N PRO A 61 23.02 -11.20 -10.26
CA PRO A 61 22.69 -11.70 -8.95
C PRO A 61 23.87 -11.38 -8.01
N LEU A 62 23.59 -10.62 -6.98
CA LEU A 62 24.55 -10.22 -5.93
C LEU A 62 23.90 -10.55 -4.57
N ASP A 63 24.56 -11.32 -3.74
CA ASP A 63 24.05 -11.74 -2.43
C ASP A 63 23.67 -10.53 -1.55
N GLY A 64 24.41 -9.41 -1.66
CA GLY A 64 24.14 -8.17 -0.92
C GLY A 64 22.94 -7.34 -1.43
N LEU A 65 22.32 -7.72 -2.54
CA LEU A 65 21.10 -7.10 -3.08
C LEU A 65 19.85 -7.95 -2.81
N GLU A 66 20.00 -9.09 -2.19
CA GLU A 66 18.86 -9.94 -1.86
C GLU A 66 18.11 -9.39 -0.66
N ILE A 67 16.86 -9.02 -0.87
CA ILE A 67 15.94 -8.61 0.19
C ILE A 67 15.14 -9.85 0.59
N PRO A 68 15.20 -10.27 1.88
CA PRO A 68 14.46 -11.45 2.32
C PRO A 68 12.95 -11.34 2.08
N ASP A 69 12.37 -12.47 1.70
CA ASP A 69 10.92 -12.58 1.52
C ASP A 69 10.19 -12.50 2.87
N ARG A 70 8.96 -12.02 2.80
CA ARG A 70 7.97 -12.00 3.88
C ARG A 70 6.66 -12.50 3.30
N HIS A 71 5.79 -13.09 4.10
CA HIS A 71 4.50 -13.59 3.58
C HIS A 71 3.60 -12.48 3.03
N LEU A 72 3.78 -11.23 3.45
CA LEU A 72 3.15 -10.04 2.86
C LEU A 72 4.10 -9.23 1.96
N GLY A 73 5.02 -9.87 1.27
CA GLY A 73 5.95 -9.21 0.34
C GLY A 73 7.42 -9.32 0.75
N LEU A 74 8.13 -8.20 0.75
CA LEU A 74 9.54 -8.12 1.15
C LEU A 74 9.69 -7.41 2.50
N GLN A 75 10.80 -7.64 3.16
CA GLN A 75 11.18 -6.84 4.33
C GLN A 75 11.37 -5.38 3.93
N ALA A 76 11.02 -4.46 4.84
CA ALA A 76 11.22 -3.03 4.59
C ALA A 76 12.72 -2.67 4.56
N GLY A 77 13.07 -1.59 3.88
CA GLY A 77 14.47 -1.22 3.67
C GLY A 77 15.25 -0.90 4.96
N ASP A 78 14.57 -0.53 6.02
CA ASP A 78 15.15 -0.31 7.36
C ASP A 78 15.32 -1.61 8.16
N GLU A 79 14.53 -2.65 7.85
CA GLU A 79 14.64 -3.99 8.48
C GLU A 79 15.72 -4.85 7.81
N ALA A 80 15.91 -4.69 6.50
CA ALA A 80 16.92 -5.39 5.71
C ALA A 80 17.64 -4.39 4.78
N PRO A 81 18.48 -3.50 5.33
CA PRO A 81 19.15 -2.49 4.53
C PRO A 81 20.13 -3.14 3.55
N VAL A 82 20.02 -2.78 2.29
CA VAL A 82 21.02 -3.12 1.26
C VAL A 82 22.26 -2.27 1.50
N SER A 83 23.44 -2.89 1.53
CA SER A 83 24.70 -2.16 1.79
C SER A 83 25.08 -1.24 0.63
N ASP A 84 25.71 -0.11 0.94
CA ASP A 84 26.25 0.83 -0.06
C ASP A 84 27.21 0.15 -1.04
N ASP A 85 28.03 -0.79 -0.56
CA ASP A 85 28.95 -1.58 -1.39
C ASP A 85 28.21 -2.42 -2.44
N ALA A 86 27.08 -3.02 -2.08
CA ALA A 86 26.25 -3.80 -3.00
C ALA A 86 25.53 -2.89 -4.02
N LEU A 87 25.03 -1.76 -3.58
CA LEU A 87 24.44 -0.74 -4.45
C LEU A 87 25.47 -0.20 -5.44
N ASP A 88 26.68 0.13 -4.99
CA ASP A 88 27.78 0.57 -5.83
C ASP A 88 28.22 -0.51 -6.84
N ALA A 89 28.26 -1.78 -6.39
CA ALA A 89 28.59 -2.89 -7.29
C ALA A 89 27.54 -3.05 -8.39
N ALA A 90 26.27 -2.86 -8.10
CA ALA A 90 25.18 -2.85 -9.09
C ALA A 90 25.27 -1.62 -10.01
N ALA A 91 25.46 -0.43 -9.45
CA ALA A 91 25.53 0.82 -10.20
C ALA A 91 26.66 0.82 -11.25
N ARG A 92 27.81 0.23 -10.94
CA ARG A 92 28.94 0.05 -11.87
C ARG A 92 28.60 -0.80 -13.11
N GLN A 93 27.52 -1.57 -13.07
CA GLN A 93 27.07 -2.42 -14.19
C GLN A 93 25.98 -1.74 -15.04
N ILE A 94 25.52 -0.56 -14.64
CA ILE A 94 24.50 0.22 -15.33
C ILE A 94 25.18 1.36 -16.09
N GLU A 95 24.79 1.57 -17.37
CA GLU A 95 25.20 2.71 -18.16
C GLU A 95 24.37 3.94 -17.73
N THR A 96 24.69 4.48 -16.53
CA THR A 96 23.87 5.50 -15.84
C THR A 96 23.69 6.77 -16.64
N GLU A 97 24.74 7.27 -17.33
CA GLU A 97 24.62 8.45 -18.20
C GLU A 97 23.62 8.19 -19.33
N ARG A 98 23.71 7.01 -19.95
CA ARG A 98 22.78 6.62 -21.02
C ARG A 98 21.35 6.44 -20.51
N LEU A 99 21.18 5.89 -19.29
CA LEU A 99 19.88 5.76 -18.65
C LEU A 99 19.27 7.16 -18.40
N LEU A 100 20.05 8.10 -17.88
CA LEU A 100 19.61 9.48 -17.66
C LEU A 100 19.26 10.21 -18.95
N ASP A 101 19.98 9.95 -20.04
CA ASP A 101 19.69 10.54 -21.35
C ASP A 101 18.33 10.12 -21.93
N ILE A 102 17.91 8.88 -21.67
CA ILE A 102 16.62 8.34 -22.15
C ILE A 102 15.49 8.51 -21.15
N ALA A 103 15.78 8.56 -19.85
CA ALA A 103 14.81 8.73 -18.77
C ALA A 103 14.41 10.21 -18.63
N ARG A 104 13.79 10.77 -19.67
CA ARG A 104 13.32 12.16 -19.62
C ARG A 104 11.94 12.18 -18.97
N PRO A 105 11.76 12.91 -17.85
CA PRO A 105 10.45 13.08 -17.29
C PRO A 105 9.54 13.78 -18.31
N PRO A 106 8.28 13.36 -18.45
CA PRO A 106 7.32 14.11 -19.24
C PRO A 106 7.15 15.52 -18.65
N ALA A 107 6.91 16.51 -19.51
CA ALA A 107 6.56 17.84 -19.04
C ALA A 107 5.14 17.78 -18.49
N PHE A 108 5.01 17.87 -17.18
CA PHE A 108 3.70 18.01 -16.52
C PHE A 108 3.45 19.51 -16.29
N ASP A 109 2.36 20.00 -16.83
CA ASP A 109 1.80 21.31 -16.48
C ASP A 109 1.07 21.23 -15.13
N THR A 110 1.81 20.83 -14.09
CA THR A 110 1.28 20.83 -12.74
C THR A 110 1.95 21.96 -11.96
N THR A 111 1.23 23.07 -11.82
CA THR A 111 1.47 23.98 -10.70
C THR A 111 0.85 23.29 -9.48
N PRO A 112 1.66 22.84 -8.50
CA PRO A 112 1.09 22.34 -7.26
C PRO A 112 0.29 23.47 -6.63
N SER A 113 -1.02 23.28 -6.49
CA SER A 113 -1.85 24.20 -5.70
C SER A 113 -1.55 23.90 -4.24
N LEU A 114 -0.49 24.49 -3.72
CA LEU A 114 -0.21 24.52 -2.28
C LEU A 114 -1.24 25.48 -1.66
N ARG A 115 -2.41 24.96 -1.32
CA ARG A 115 -3.28 25.65 -0.35
C ARG A 115 -2.67 25.43 1.02
N ALA A 116 -2.41 26.49 1.75
CA ALA A 116 -1.94 26.40 3.12
C ALA A 116 -3.02 25.70 3.97
N ALA A 117 -2.68 24.57 4.58
CA ALA A 117 -3.57 23.79 5.46
C ALA A 117 -4.10 24.60 6.66
N ASP A 118 -3.38 25.65 7.06
CA ASP A 118 -3.73 26.53 8.18
C ASP A 118 -5.07 27.28 8.01
N GLU A 119 -5.63 27.33 6.79
CA GLU A 119 -6.89 28.05 6.56
C GLU A 119 -8.14 27.22 6.92
N THR A 120 -8.03 25.89 7.05
CA THR A 120 -9.19 25.03 7.34
C THR A 120 -9.45 24.84 8.82
N GLY A 121 -8.43 24.95 9.65
CA GLY A 121 -8.49 24.68 11.10
C GLY A 121 -8.79 23.21 11.45
N VAL A 122 -8.94 22.31 10.47
CA VAL A 122 -9.21 20.87 10.69
C VAL A 122 -7.92 20.15 11.08
N ARG A 123 -7.96 19.35 12.13
CA ARG A 123 -6.84 18.55 12.63
C ARG A 123 -7.12 17.08 12.43
N VAL A 124 -6.19 16.35 11.82
CA VAL A 124 -6.29 14.90 11.60
C VAL A 124 -5.15 14.19 12.30
N ALA A 125 -5.46 13.33 13.26
CA ALA A 125 -4.49 12.44 13.87
C ALA A 125 -4.27 11.23 12.97
N VAL A 126 -3.00 10.94 12.64
CA VAL A 126 -2.63 9.83 11.75
C VAL A 126 -1.71 8.87 12.49
N ALA A 127 -2.10 7.60 12.58
CA ALA A 127 -1.24 6.57 13.14
C ALA A 127 -0.02 6.35 12.22
N THR A 128 1.17 6.39 12.81
CA THR A 128 2.42 6.27 12.08
C THR A 128 3.46 5.57 12.96
N ASP A 129 3.62 4.27 12.75
CA ASP A 129 4.64 3.45 13.40
C ASP A 129 4.85 2.15 12.59
N ASP A 130 5.53 1.16 13.20
CA ASP A 130 5.86 -0.09 12.55
C ASP A 130 4.65 -0.96 12.21
N ALA A 131 3.51 -0.76 12.87
CA ALA A 131 2.25 -1.41 12.56
C ALA A 131 1.46 -0.71 11.44
N PHE A 132 1.69 0.60 11.20
CA PHE A 132 0.88 1.44 10.29
C PHE A 132 1.74 2.12 9.22
N ARG A 133 2.49 1.32 8.45
CA ARG A 133 3.44 1.82 7.43
C ARG A 133 2.84 2.01 6.04
N PHE A 134 1.63 1.52 5.80
CA PHE A 134 1.07 1.47 4.46
C PHE A 134 0.07 2.60 4.21
N MET A 135 0.58 3.75 3.80
CA MET A 135 -0.20 4.89 3.33
C MET A 135 0.40 5.39 2.01
N TYR A 136 -0.42 5.64 1.00
CA TYR A 136 0.07 6.27 -0.22
C TYR A 136 0.65 7.66 0.07
N PRO A 137 1.86 8.01 -0.44
CA PRO A 137 2.40 9.36 -0.29
C PRO A 137 1.43 10.46 -0.73
N SER A 138 0.69 10.22 -1.83
CA SER A 138 -0.32 11.14 -2.33
C SER A 138 -1.55 11.29 -1.40
N THR A 139 -1.85 10.30 -0.56
CA THR A 139 -2.85 10.46 0.52
C THR A 139 -2.33 11.39 1.59
N ALA A 140 -1.07 11.20 2.01
CA ALA A 140 -0.43 12.09 2.98
C ALA A 140 -0.37 13.54 2.49
N ASP A 141 -0.02 13.76 1.22
CA ASP A 141 0.04 15.09 0.62
C ASP A 141 -1.35 15.74 0.58
N ARG A 142 -2.39 15.00 0.15
CA ARG A 142 -3.77 15.51 0.14
C ARG A 142 -4.32 15.82 1.53
N LEU A 143 -3.93 15.07 2.54
CA LEU A 143 -4.29 15.38 3.93
C LEU A 143 -3.61 16.69 4.36
N ARG A 144 -2.31 16.83 4.13
CA ARG A 144 -1.54 18.05 4.46
C ARG A 144 -2.04 19.30 3.74
N ASP A 145 -2.55 19.14 2.51
CA ASP A 145 -3.14 20.25 1.75
C ASP A 145 -4.47 20.75 2.33
N ARG A 146 -5.11 20.00 3.23
CA ARG A 146 -6.48 20.26 3.71
C ARG A 146 -6.65 20.26 5.21
N ALA A 147 -5.65 19.79 5.95
CA ALA A 147 -5.72 19.66 7.40
C ALA A 147 -4.33 19.76 8.04
N VAL A 148 -4.30 20.14 9.29
CA VAL A 148 -3.12 19.96 10.14
C VAL A 148 -3.03 18.48 10.49
N VAL A 149 -1.92 17.84 10.10
CA VAL A 149 -1.70 16.40 10.31
C VAL A 149 -0.78 16.23 11.51
N GLU A 150 -1.26 15.55 12.54
CA GLU A 150 -0.49 15.16 13.72
C GLU A 150 -0.31 13.64 13.74
N GLN A 151 0.90 13.19 13.98
CA GLN A 151 1.24 11.77 14.01
C GLN A 151 1.29 11.25 15.45
N PHE A 152 0.90 9.99 15.63
CA PHE A 152 0.99 9.28 16.90
C PHE A 152 1.29 7.80 16.66
N SER A 153 1.85 7.13 17.67
CA SER A 153 2.20 5.71 17.62
C SER A 153 1.32 4.88 18.54
N PRO A 154 0.32 4.15 18.03
CA PRO A 154 -0.42 3.18 18.83
C PRO A 154 0.45 2.09 19.46
N VAL A 155 1.49 1.62 18.76
CA VAL A 155 2.43 0.60 19.29
C VAL A 155 3.22 1.11 20.49
N ALA A 156 3.60 2.40 20.48
CA ALA A 156 4.29 3.02 21.61
C ALA A 156 3.34 3.40 22.76
N GLY A 157 2.03 3.32 22.57
CA GLY A 157 1.04 3.75 23.55
C GLY A 157 0.92 5.27 23.65
N ASP A 158 1.18 5.98 22.57
CA ASP A 158 1.01 7.43 22.54
C ASP A 158 -0.47 7.80 22.73
N ALA A 159 -0.70 8.90 23.46
CA ALA A 159 -2.02 9.52 23.47
C ALA A 159 -2.43 9.99 22.08
N VAL A 160 -3.70 9.84 21.72
CA VAL A 160 -4.22 10.39 20.46
C VAL A 160 -4.21 11.92 20.56
N PRO A 161 -3.54 12.63 19.62
CA PRO A 161 -3.53 14.09 19.63
C PRO A 161 -4.95 14.68 19.56
N GLU A 162 -5.14 15.89 20.10
CA GLU A 162 -6.40 16.61 19.94
C GLU A 162 -6.71 16.79 18.45
N CYS A 163 -7.82 16.23 17.97
CA CYS A 163 -8.14 16.17 16.55
C CYS A 163 -9.63 16.22 16.27
N ASP A 164 -9.96 16.55 15.02
CA ASP A 164 -11.32 16.51 14.46
C ASP A 164 -11.62 15.18 13.77
N ALA A 165 -10.59 14.39 13.43
CA ALA A 165 -10.70 13.06 12.84
C ALA A 165 -9.43 12.24 13.07
N VAL A 166 -9.57 10.90 13.01
CA VAL A 166 -8.45 9.95 13.11
C VAL A 166 -8.34 9.13 11.82
N TYR A 167 -7.13 8.92 11.34
CA TYR A 167 -6.83 8.00 10.25
C TYR A 167 -5.80 6.95 10.70
N LEU A 168 -6.18 5.68 10.53
CA LEU A 168 -5.38 4.50 10.82
C LEU A 168 -5.08 3.79 9.51
N PRO A 169 -3.90 3.99 8.91
CA PRO A 169 -3.52 3.36 7.66
C PRO A 169 -3.38 1.85 7.77
N GLY A 170 -3.13 1.20 6.65
CA GLY A 170 -2.75 -0.19 6.62
C GLY A 170 -1.33 -0.46 7.13
N GLY A 171 -1.00 -1.74 7.27
CA GLY A 171 0.31 -2.18 7.74
C GLY A 171 0.28 -3.58 8.30
N TYR A 172 1.05 -3.81 9.35
CA TYR A 172 1.32 -5.13 9.94
C TYR A 172 0.97 -5.17 11.44
N PRO A 173 -0.30 -4.94 11.84
CA PRO A 173 -0.69 -4.91 13.25
C PRO A 173 -0.46 -6.26 13.94
N GLU A 174 -0.52 -7.38 13.19
CA GLU A 174 -0.28 -8.73 13.72
C GLU A 174 1.11 -8.91 14.32
N ARG A 175 2.11 -8.16 13.85
CA ARG A 175 3.49 -8.21 14.37
C ARG A 175 3.65 -7.47 15.69
N HIS A 176 2.70 -6.65 16.03
CA HIS A 176 2.68 -5.78 17.21
C HIS A 176 1.42 -6.01 18.06
N ALA A 177 0.69 -7.12 17.82
CA ALA A 177 -0.62 -7.36 18.39
C ALA A 177 -0.64 -7.33 19.93
N ALA A 178 0.38 -7.91 20.58
CA ALA A 178 0.49 -7.86 22.04
C ALA A 178 0.76 -6.44 22.58
N ALA A 179 1.58 -5.65 21.88
CA ALA A 179 1.84 -4.27 22.29
C ALA A 179 0.60 -3.38 22.06
N LEU A 180 -0.08 -3.57 20.93
CA LEU A 180 -1.33 -2.87 20.63
C LEU A 180 -2.44 -3.20 21.65
N ALA A 181 -2.64 -4.49 21.98
CA ALA A 181 -3.62 -4.90 22.98
C ALA A 181 -3.35 -4.34 24.39
N ALA A 182 -2.10 -4.04 24.71
CA ALA A 182 -1.70 -3.40 25.96
C ALA A 182 -1.67 -1.86 25.88
N SER A 183 -1.95 -1.29 24.70
CA SER A 183 -1.81 0.13 24.45
C SER A 183 -3.04 0.91 24.94
N PRO A 184 -2.85 1.96 25.75
CA PRO A 184 -3.96 2.83 26.17
C PRO A 184 -4.58 3.59 24.99
N THR A 185 -3.89 3.70 23.88
CA THR A 185 -4.38 4.35 22.66
C THR A 185 -5.66 3.69 22.14
N LEU A 186 -5.83 2.36 22.31
CA LEU A 186 -7.05 1.67 21.86
C LEU A 186 -8.28 2.08 22.68
N ASP A 187 -8.13 2.26 23.98
CA ASP A 187 -9.21 2.78 24.85
C ASP A 187 -9.57 4.23 24.45
N GLU A 188 -8.58 5.06 24.16
CA GLU A 188 -8.80 6.43 23.71
C GLU A 188 -9.51 6.49 22.35
N LEU A 189 -9.21 5.58 21.41
CA LEU A 189 -9.96 5.45 20.15
C LEU A 189 -11.42 5.08 20.41
N GLY A 190 -11.69 4.19 21.36
CA GLY A 190 -13.04 3.86 21.80
C GLY A 190 -13.78 5.08 22.37
N ASP A 191 -13.13 5.87 23.20
CA ASP A 191 -13.67 7.11 23.75
C ASP A 191 -13.95 8.17 22.67
N LEU A 192 -13.08 8.27 21.66
CA LEU A 192 -13.27 9.17 20.52
C LEU A 192 -14.46 8.73 19.67
N ALA A 193 -14.58 7.43 19.37
CA ALA A 193 -15.73 6.87 18.63
C ALA A 193 -17.05 7.13 19.36
N ALA A 194 -17.09 6.91 20.69
CA ALA A 194 -18.26 7.18 21.52
C ALA A 194 -18.68 8.67 21.55
N ARG A 195 -17.76 9.58 21.25
CA ARG A 195 -18.01 11.02 21.09
C ARG A 195 -18.29 11.43 19.64
N ASP A 196 -18.54 10.48 18.74
CA ASP A 196 -18.78 10.71 17.31
C ASP A 196 -17.63 11.42 16.58
N VAL A 197 -16.39 11.32 17.06
CA VAL A 197 -15.22 11.76 16.29
C VAL A 197 -15.04 10.80 15.10
N PRO A 198 -14.93 11.31 13.87
CA PRO A 198 -14.72 10.47 12.70
C PRO A 198 -13.42 9.67 12.79
N ILE A 199 -13.51 8.34 12.59
CA ILE A 199 -12.35 7.45 12.56
C ILE A 199 -12.40 6.64 11.26
N PHE A 200 -11.30 6.62 10.53
CA PHE A 200 -11.14 5.78 9.34
C PHE A 200 -9.97 4.82 9.51
N GLY A 201 -10.21 3.52 9.31
CA GLY A 201 -9.21 2.45 9.36
C GLY A 201 -9.17 1.66 8.07
N GLU A 202 -8.01 1.57 7.43
CA GLU A 202 -7.78 0.72 6.26
C GLU A 202 -7.01 -0.54 6.66
N CYS A 203 -7.47 -1.73 6.26
CA CYS A 203 -6.83 -3.03 6.42
C CYS A 203 -6.31 -3.24 7.87
N GLY A 204 -5.02 -3.05 8.13
CA GLY A 204 -4.46 -3.11 9.49
C GLY A 204 -5.12 -2.13 10.45
N GLY A 205 -5.47 -0.93 9.99
CA GLY A 205 -6.23 0.04 10.77
C GLY A 205 -7.63 -0.44 11.13
N MET A 206 -8.33 -1.14 10.21
CA MET A 206 -9.62 -1.78 10.51
C MET A 206 -9.45 -2.91 11.55
N MET A 207 -8.38 -3.71 11.43
CA MET A 207 -8.16 -4.83 12.36
C MET A 207 -8.07 -4.37 13.81
N ILE A 208 -7.39 -3.26 14.08
CA ILE A 208 -7.29 -2.74 15.46
C ILE A 208 -8.57 -2.03 15.95
N LEU A 209 -9.44 -1.60 15.03
CA LEU A 209 -10.76 -1.08 15.40
C LEU A 209 -11.77 -2.19 15.69
N GLY A 210 -11.47 -3.43 15.31
CA GLY A 210 -12.29 -4.62 15.60
C GLY A 210 -12.29 -5.02 17.08
N GLU A 211 -12.97 -6.14 17.38
CA GLU A 211 -13.05 -6.72 18.73
C GLU A 211 -11.75 -7.43 19.09
N SER A 212 -11.16 -8.18 18.14
CA SER A 212 -9.95 -8.96 18.38
C SER A 212 -9.16 -9.22 17.11
N LEU A 213 -7.86 -9.45 17.30
CA LEU A 213 -6.92 -9.92 16.27
C LEU A 213 -6.28 -11.23 16.75
N ALA A 214 -6.58 -12.32 16.06
CA ALA A 214 -5.98 -13.64 16.31
C ALA A 214 -4.74 -13.84 15.45
N THR A 215 -3.61 -14.11 16.09
CA THR A 215 -2.30 -14.37 15.47
C THR A 215 -1.82 -15.78 15.85
N GLU A 216 -0.65 -16.20 15.38
CA GLU A 216 0.00 -17.44 15.83
C GLU A 216 0.35 -17.40 17.32
N GLU A 217 0.59 -16.21 17.90
CA GLU A 217 0.94 -16.02 19.30
C GLU A 217 -0.28 -16.04 20.23
N GLY A 218 -1.50 -15.93 19.69
CA GLY A 218 -2.76 -15.96 20.43
C GLY A 218 -3.79 -14.95 19.96
N ASP A 219 -4.87 -14.86 20.71
CA ASP A 219 -5.93 -13.89 20.47
C ASP A 219 -5.66 -12.62 21.31
N HIS A 220 -5.73 -11.46 20.66
CA HIS A 220 -5.47 -10.15 21.26
C HIS A 220 -6.73 -9.30 21.19
N GLU A 221 -7.17 -8.75 22.31
CA GLU A 221 -8.27 -7.79 22.35
C GLU A 221 -7.84 -6.49 21.66
N MET A 222 -8.74 -5.91 20.85
CA MET A 222 -8.51 -4.67 20.14
C MET A 222 -9.50 -3.59 20.63
N ALA A 223 -9.66 -2.49 19.92
CA ALA A 223 -10.45 -1.36 20.39
C ALA A 223 -11.96 -1.66 20.56
N GLY A 224 -12.48 -2.74 19.96
CA GLY A 224 -13.89 -3.17 20.10
C GLY A 224 -14.91 -2.19 19.55
N ILE A 225 -14.52 -1.30 18.63
CA ILE A 225 -15.42 -0.30 18.05
C ILE A 225 -16.25 -0.91 16.92
N LEU A 226 -15.61 -1.69 16.05
CA LEU A 226 -16.27 -2.37 14.94
C LEU A 226 -16.61 -3.81 15.32
N PRO A 227 -17.83 -4.29 14.99
CA PRO A 227 -18.29 -5.64 15.38
C PRO A 227 -17.67 -6.71 14.46
N VAL A 228 -16.35 -6.91 14.56
CA VAL A 228 -15.61 -7.85 13.75
C VAL A 228 -14.43 -8.43 14.53
N GLN A 229 -14.24 -9.74 14.38
CA GLN A 229 -13.03 -10.44 14.80
C GLN A 229 -12.18 -10.75 13.58
N THR A 230 -10.89 -10.49 13.65
CA THR A 230 -9.96 -10.79 12.57
C THR A 230 -8.98 -11.88 12.96
N ARG A 231 -8.58 -12.70 12.00
CA ARG A 231 -7.64 -13.80 12.20
C ARG A 231 -6.63 -13.84 11.06
N MET A 232 -5.36 -13.91 11.41
CA MET A 232 -4.30 -14.14 10.40
C MET A 232 -4.41 -15.53 9.78
N THR A 233 -4.05 -15.65 8.51
CA THR A 233 -4.14 -16.89 7.71
C THR A 233 -2.87 -17.10 6.89
N ASP A 234 -2.55 -18.37 6.58
CA ASP A 234 -1.38 -18.72 5.75
C ASP A 234 -1.59 -18.43 4.25
N ALA A 235 -2.84 -18.28 3.83
CA ALA A 235 -3.20 -17.98 2.46
C ALA A 235 -3.74 -16.54 2.34
N PRO A 236 -3.54 -15.86 1.20
CA PRO A 236 -4.11 -14.53 1.01
C PRO A 236 -5.64 -14.56 1.10
N GLY A 237 -6.21 -13.72 1.95
CA GLY A 237 -7.64 -13.46 2.05
C GLY A 237 -8.12 -12.53 0.92
N GLY A 238 -7.30 -11.55 0.56
CA GLY A 238 -7.50 -10.64 -0.57
C GLY A 238 -6.18 -10.28 -1.23
N LEU A 239 -6.14 -10.36 -2.56
CA LEU A 239 -5.00 -9.98 -3.41
C LEU A 239 -5.49 -9.60 -4.80
N ASP A 240 -6.06 -8.42 -4.95
CA ASP A 240 -6.56 -7.91 -6.25
C ASP A 240 -6.69 -6.37 -6.23
N HIS A 241 -6.86 -5.81 -7.42
CA HIS A 241 -7.42 -4.49 -7.57
C HIS A 241 -8.92 -4.55 -7.35
N VAL A 242 -9.43 -3.67 -6.50
CA VAL A 242 -10.83 -3.70 -6.08
C VAL A 242 -11.59 -2.46 -6.49
N GLY A 243 -12.89 -2.62 -6.58
CA GLY A 243 -13.85 -1.54 -6.77
C GLY A 243 -15.02 -1.72 -5.82
N VAL A 244 -15.37 -0.65 -5.13
CA VAL A 244 -16.51 -0.62 -4.20
C VAL A 244 -17.47 0.50 -4.59
N ARG A 245 -18.78 0.30 -4.36
CA ARG A 245 -19.79 1.34 -4.50
C ARG A 245 -20.39 1.67 -3.14
N ALA A 246 -20.40 2.97 -2.80
CA ALA A 246 -20.97 3.42 -1.56
C ALA A 246 -22.50 3.22 -1.53
N THR A 247 -23.03 2.56 -0.51
CA THR A 247 -24.46 2.33 -0.25
C THR A 247 -25.04 3.38 0.68
N ARG A 248 -24.18 4.18 1.30
CA ARG A 248 -24.49 5.30 2.19
C ARG A 248 -23.40 6.36 2.10
N ASP A 249 -23.67 7.54 2.62
CA ASP A 249 -22.62 8.56 2.79
C ASP A 249 -21.58 8.09 3.82
N THR A 250 -20.31 8.25 3.48
CA THR A 250 -19.17 7.85 4.30
C THR A 250 -18.12 8.97 4.36
N LEU A 251 -17.07 8.75 5.16
CA LEU A 251 -15.92 9.66 5.23
C LEU A 251 -15.13 9.75 3.91
N VAL A 252 -15.23 8.72 3.05
CA VAL A 252 -14.40 8.59 1.84
C VAL A 252 -15.20 8.65 0.54
N ALA A 253 -16.53 8.49 0.59
CA ALA A 253 -17.39 8.54 -0.60
C ALA A 253 -18.83 8.88 -0.23
N PRO A 254 -19.51 9.75 -0.99
CA PRO A 254 -20.96 9.90 -0.93
C PRO A 254 -21.66 8.67 -1.52
N VAL A 255 -22.94 8.47 -1.14
CA VAL A 255 -23.77 7.37 -1.62
C VAL A 255 -23.82 7.31 -3.15
N GLY A 256 -23.72 6.12 -3.70
CA GLY A 256 -23.75 5.84 -5.15
C GLY A 256 -22.42 5.99 -5.86
N GLU A 257 -21.43 6.65 -5.27
CA GLU A 257 -20.12 6.77 -5.88
C GLU A 257 -19.32 5.46 -5.79
N THR A 258 -18.51 5.25 -6.82
CA THR A 258 -17.58 4.12 -6.89
C THR A 258 -16.16 4.59 -6.56
N ARG A 259 -15.48 3.84 -5.71
CA ARG A 259 -14.06 4.01 -5.39
C ARG A 259 -13.28 2.79 -5.84
N ARG A 260 -12.01 3.01 -6.17
CA ARG A 260 -11.06 1.97 -6.54
C ARG A 260 -9.91 1.94 -5.56
N GLY A 261 -9.36 0.76 -5.38
CA GLY A 261 -8.23 0.53 -4.52
C GLY A 261 -7.62 -0.84 -4.78
N HIS A 262 -7.00 -1.40 -3.78
CA HIS A 262 -6.55 -2.77 -3.79
C HIS A 262 -6.80 -3.40 -2.41
N GLU A 263 -6.82 -4.72 -2.40
CA GLU A 263 -6.76 -5.56 -1.21
C GLU A 263 -5.45 -6.32 -1.23
N PHE A 264 -4.75 -6.35 -0.10
CA PHE A 264 -3.58 -7.19 0.08
C PHE A 264 -3.45 -7.56 1.57
N HIS A 265 -4.04 -8.68 1.94
CA HIS A 265 -4.01 -9.16 3.32
C HIS A 265 -4.04 -10.68 3.41
N TYR A 266 -3.39 -11.21 4.46
CA TYR A 266 -3.40 -12.62 4.86
C TYR A 266 -4.19 -12.76 6.14
N SER A 267 -5.45 -12.38 6.07
CA SER A 267 -6.37 -12.46 7.20
C SER A 267 -7.79 -12.74 6.71
N SER A 268 -8.61 -13.23 7.60
CA SER A 268 -10.05 -13.34 7.44
C SER A 268 -10.76 -12.52 8.49
N ALA A 269 -11.92 -11.98 8.15
CA ALA A 269 -12.79 -11.26 9.05
C ALA A 269 -14.04 -12.09 9.34
N ALA A 270 -14.47 -12.08 10.60
CA ALA A 270 -15.72 -12.67 11.06
C ALA A 270 -16.59 -11.55 11.67
N PRO A 271 -17.38 -10.83 10.84
CA PRO A 271 -18.26 -9.79 11.32
C PRO A 271 -19.45 -10.38 12.11
N ALA A 272 -19.96 -9.63 13.08
CA ALA A 272 -21.19 -9.99 13.76
C ALA A 272 -22.39 -10.01 12.79
N SER A 273 -23.43 -10.75 13.14
CA SER A 273 -24.60 -10.94 12.24
C SER A 273 -25.41 -9.67 11.98
N ASP A 274 -25.25 -8.65 12.80
CA ASP A 274 -25.88 -7.33 12.69
C ASP A 274 -24.91 -6.24 12.20
N ALA A 275 -23.72 -6.63 11.75
CA ALA A 275 -22.74 -5.72 11.20
C ALA A 275 -23.32 -4.91 10.04
N ARG A 276 -22.99 -3.62 10.01
CA ARG A 276 -23.45 -2.68 8.99
C ARG A 276 -22.31 -2.36 8.05
N TYR A 277 -22.61 -2.37 6.74
CA TYR A 277 -21.64 -2.09 5.69
C TYR A 277 -21.93 -0.76 5.00
N ALA A 278 -20.90 -0.15 4.50
CA ALA A 278 -20.95 1.10 3.74
C ALA A 278 -20.78 0.90 2.25
N PHE A 279 -20.23 -0.24 1.83
CA PHE A 279 -19.90 -0.52 0.45
C PHE A 279 -20.39 -1.88 0.00
N GLU A 280 -20.89 -1.93 -1.26
CA GLU A 280 -21.01 -3.16 -2.04
C GLU A 280 -19.76 -3.35 -2.89
N MET A 281 -19.25 -4.59 -2.96
CA MET A 281 -18.15 -4.93 -3.85
C MET A 281 -18.60 -4.92 -5.30
N VAL A 282 -17.95 -4.10 -6.13
CA VAL A 282 -18.07 -4.16 -7.60
C VAL A 282 -17.06 -5.15 -8.16
N ARG A 283 -15.91 -5.24 -7.52
CA ARG A 283 -14.82 -6.17 -7.82
C ARG A 283 -13.98 -6.38 -6.56
N GLY A 284 -13.49 -7.59 -6.32
CA GLY A 284 -12.69 -7.97 -5.16
C GLY A 284 -13.50 -8.79 -4.16
N ALA A 285 -12.92 -9.07 -3.01
CA ALA A 285 -13.52 -9.90 -1.96
C ALA A 285 -14.16 -9.08 -0.84
N GLY A 286 -13.53 -7.99 -0.42
CA GLY A 286 -13.97 -7.22 0.73
C GLY A 286 -13.97 -8.06 2.02
N ILE A 287 -14.89 -7.74 2.93
CA ILE A 287 -14.97 -8.38 4.24
C ILE A 287 -15.68 -9.75 4.18
N ASP A 288 -16.74 -9.87 3.36
CA ASP A 288 -17.59 -11.08 3.32
C ASP A 288 -17.82 -11.64 1.91
N GLY A 289 -17.08 -11.20 0.91
CA GLY A 289 -17.22 -11.59 -0.50
C GLY A 289 -18.22 -10.73 -1.29
N ALA A 290 -19.02 -9.93 -0.63
CA ALA A 290 -20.03 -9.07 -1.26
C ALA A 290 -19.95 -7.61 -0.78
N ASN A 291 -19.46 -7.38 0.43
CA ASN A 291 -19.47 -6.08 1.09
C ASN A 291 -18.09 -5.74 1.67
N ASP A 292 -17.86 -4.43 1.82
CA ASP A 292 -16.74 -3.86 2.55
C ASP A 292 -17.20 -2.63 3.36
N GLY A 293 -16.32 -2.12 4.22
CA GLY A 293 -16.60 -0.90 4.97
C GLY A 293 -17.56 -1.11 6.14
N LEU A 294 -17.08 -1.73 7.21
CA LEU A 294 -17.82 -1.80 8.47
C LEU A 294 -18.02 -0.40 9.05
N VAL A 295 -19.21 -0.16 9.58
CA VAL A 295 -19.58 1.15 10.14
C VAL A 295 -20.21 0.98 11.52
N GLU A 296 -19.63 1.69 12.51
CA GLU A 296 -20.21 1.90 13.81
C GLU A 296 -19.90 3.33 14.28
N TYR A 297 -20.85 4.03 14.90
CA TYR A 297 -20.74 5.48 15.17
C TYR A 297 -20.37 6.23 13.88
N ARG A 298 -19.35 7.10 13.93
CA ARG A 298 -18.70 7.71 12.75
C ARG A 298 -17.39 7.02 12.39
N THR A 299 -17.24 5.76 12.74
CA THR A 299 -16.08 4.94 12.41
C THR A 299 -16.35 4.13 11.16
N LEU A 300 -15.38 4.11 10.24
CA LEU A 300 -15.38 3.31 9.02
C LEU A 300 -14.11 2.45 9.00
N GLY A 301 -14.27 1.15 8.83
CA GLY A 301 -13.15 0.22 8.66
C GLY A 301 -13.27 -0.60 7.39
N THR A 302 -12.26 -0.65 6.55
CA THR A 302 -12.26 -1.36 5.25
C THR A 302 -11.07 -2.29 5.10
N TYR A 303 -11.22 -3.40 4.38
CA TYR A 303 -10.07 -4.12 3.82
C TYR A 303 -9.48 -3.38 2.61
N THR A 304 -10.33 -2.70 1.85
CA THR A 304 -9.88 -1.91 0.71
C THR A 304 -8.95 -0.78 1.14
N HIS A 305 -7.77 -0.73 0.51
CA HIS A 305 -6.91 0.45 0.51
C HIS A 305 -7.32 1.35 -0.65
N PHE A 306 -7.89 2.50 -0.36
CA PHE A 306 -8.38 3.40 -1.40
C PHE A 306 -7.24 4.15 -2.10
N HIS A 307 -7.24 4.08 -3.43
CA HIS A 307 -6.31 4.91 -4.19
C HIS A 307 -6.79 6.38 -4.19
N PRO A 308 -5.96 7.34 -3.77
CA PRO A 308 -6.37 8.74 -3.59
C PRO A 308 -6.83 9.44 -4.87
N GLY A 309 -6.47 8.92 -6.06
CA GLY A 309 -6.96 9.39 -7.35
C GLY A 309 -8.27 8.77 -7.83
N SER A 310 -8.90 7.87 -7.06
CA SER A 310 -10.04 7.08 -7.52
C SER A 310 -11.41 7.75 -7.38
N GLY A 311 -11.48 9.02 -7.16
CA GLY A 311 -12.73 9.75 -6.95
C GLY A 311 -12.83 11.06 -7.71
N VAL A 312 -12.15 11.14 -8.86
CA VAL A 312 -12.18 12.32 -9.75
C VAL A 312 -12.97 12.00 -10.98
#